data_285a4ec9ac32e6ddc8add6ffd3223d72
#
_entry.id   285a4ec9ac32e6ddc8add6ffd3223d72
#
_cell.length_a   1.000
_cell.length_b   1.000
_cell.length_c   1.000
_cell.angle_alpha   90.00
_cell.angle_beta   90.00
_cell.angle_gamma   90.00
#
_symmetry.space_group_name_H-M   'P 1'
#
loop_
_entity.id
_entity.type
_entity.pdbx_description
1 polymer ?
#
loop_
_entity_poly.entity_id
_entity_poly.type
_entity_poly.pdbx_seq_one_letter_code
_entity_poly.pdbx_strand_id
1 'polypeptide(L)'
;MKKISIFLLSLFLLINVSAKTTVQKATFSKCVDGDTAYFIIDDEEVKFRFLAIDTPESVSTTKKVEPYGKEASDYTCEKLTNANEIVLEYEDSNKTDKYGRSLAWIWVDGALLQKELLENGLGKVAYIYGKYRYTNSLCLAQKTAFENKLNVWSQEEYEQEYCSTISYDNVTDNINYDDIDNELIKEEKLNKNLEKFEKIDNKITNALEENNGKFERILIYVFLGAGVLTTIIKEAKKK
;
A
#
# COMPACT_ATOMS: atom_id res chain seq x y z
N MET A 1 -43.15 -10.99 6.01
CA MET A 1 -41.82 -11.10 6.65
C MET A 1 -40.70 -11.63 5.76
N LYS A 2 -40.88 -12.73 4.99
CA LYS A 2 -39.79 -13.29 4.12
C LYS A 2 -39.31 -12.37 3.01
N LYS A 3 -40.14 -11.51 2.40
CA LYS A 3 -39.77 -10.64 1.27
C LYS A 3 -38.89 -9.44 1.66
N ILE A 4 -38.98 -8.95 2.89
CA ILE A 4 -38.16 -7.84 3.40
C ILE A 4 -36.76 -8.30 3.75
N SER A 5 -36.63 -9.51 4.31
CA SER A 5 -35.33 -10.13 4.61
C SER A 5 -34.47 -10.35 3.36
N ILE A 6 -35.09 -10.71 2.24
CA ILE A 6 -34.38 -10.92 0.96
C ILE A 6 -33.90 -9.60 0.37
N PHE A 7 -34.67 -8.51 0.52
CA PHE A 7 -34.27 -7.20 0.01
C PHE A 7 -33.14 -6.57 0.85
N LEU A 8 -33.16 -6.73 2.16
CA LEU A 8 -32.06 -6.32 3.05
C LEU A 8 -30.78 -7.16 2.81
N LEU A 9 -30.95 -8.45 2.56
CA LEU A 9 -29.82 -9.34 2.23
C LEU A 9 -29.22 -9.03 0.83
N SER A 10 -30.04 -8.62 -0.14
CA SER A 10 -29.56 -8.21 -1.47
C SER A 10 -28.86 -6.83 -1.41
N LEU A 11 -29.29 -5.94 -0.53
CA LEU A 11 -28.64 -4.66 -0.30
C LEU A 11 -27.31 -4.83 0.44
N PHE A 12 -27.22 -5.79 1.36
CA PHE A 12 -25.99 -6.14 2.07
C PHE A 12 -24.93 -6.77 1.12
N LEU A 13 -25.37 -7.50 0.09
CA LEU A 13 -24.48 -8.06 -0.95
C LEU A 13 -23.92 -6.99 -1.90
N LEU A 14 -24.56 -5.81 -2.00
CA LEU A 14 -24.05 -4.68 -2.80
C LEU A 14 -23.02 -3.82 -2.04
N ILE A 15 -22.92 -3.97 -0.72
CA ILE A 15 -22.00 -3.18 0.13
C ILE A 15 -20.61 -3.82 0.24
N ASN A 16 -20.43 -5.04 -0.24
CA ASN A 16 -19.11 -5.67 -0.37
C ASN A 16 -18.34 -5.14 -1.61
N VAL A 17 -18.40 -3.84 -1.87
CA VAL A 17 -17.31 -3.16 -2.57
C VAL A 17 -16.22 -2.96 -1.52
N SER A 18 -15.43 -4.00 -1.30
CA SER A 18 -14.13 -3.83 -0.69
C SER A 18 -13.42 -2.79 -1.55
N ALA A 19 -13.36 -1.56 -1.08
CA ALA A 19 -12.50 -0.55 -1.64
C ALA A 19 -11.10 -1.17 -1.59
N LYS A 20 -10.51 -1.44 -2.76
CA LYS A 20 -9.19 -2.03 -2.86
C LYS A 20 -8.23 -0.92 -2.43
N THR A 21 -7.80 -0.95 -1.18
CA THR A 21 -6.82 0.02 -0.67
C THR A 21 -5.55 -0.12 -1.50
N THR A 22 -5.21 0.93 -2.23
CA THR A 22 -4.00 0.99 -3.05
C THR A 22 -2.85 1.61 -2.28
N VAL A 23 -3.15 2.41 -1.24
CA VAL A 23 -2.19 3.11 -0.37
C VAL A 23 -2.57 2.98 1.09
N GLN A 24 -1.58 2.97 2.00
CA GLN A 24 -1.81 2.86 3.44
C GLN A 24 -0.66 3.51 4.21
N LYS A 25 -0.97 4.32 5.24
CA LYS A 25 0.04 4.81 6.18
C LYS A 25 0.53 3.67 7.06
N ALA A 26 1.82 3.70 7.37
CA ALA A 26 2.46 2.71 8.21
C ALA A 26 3.45 3.36 9.19
N THR A 27 3.73 2.67 10.28
CA THR A 27 4.79 3.05 11.21
C THR A 27 5.96 2.08 11.05
N PHE A 28 7.18 2.60 10.99
CA PHE A 28 8.37 1.76 10.93
C PHE A 28 8.53 0.96 12.22
N SER A 29 8.86 -0.31 12.11
CA SER A 29 9.16 -1.18 13.25
C SER A 29 10.65 -1.51 13.33
N LYS A 30 11.16 -2.22 12.33
CA LYS A 30 12.58 -2.62 12.30
C LYS A 30 13.08 -2.92 10.90
N CYS A 31 14.37 -2.73 10.68
CA CYS A 31 15.07 -3.15 9.48
C CYS A 31 15.34 -4.64 9.43
N VAL A 32 15.50 -5.16 8.21
CA VAL A 32 16.06 -6.49 7.95
C VAL A 32 17.32 -6.34 7.08
N ASP A 33 17.18 -5.71 5.91
CA ASP A 33 18.25 -5.40 4.95
C ASP A 33 17.87 -4.17 4.11
N GLY A 34 18.54 -3.94 2.99
CA GLY A 34 18.30 -2.75 2.16
C GLY A 34 16.94 -2.71 1.48
N ASP A 35 16.29 -3.85 1.27
CA ASP A 35 15.02 -3.94 0.54
C ASP A 35 13.92 -4.69 1.30
N THR A 36 14.13 -4.90 2.57
CA THR A 36 13.19 -5.61 3.45
C THR A 36 13.13 -4.96 4.83
N ALA A 37 11.93 -4.63 5.28
CA ALA A 37 11.68 -4.07 6.62
C ALA A 37 10.36 -4.58 7.21
N TYR A 38 10.16 -4.32 8.50
CA TYR A 38 8.89 -4.52 9.17
C TYR A 38 8.22 -3.17 9.42
N PHE A 39 6.91 -3.15 9.18
CA PHE A 39 6.06 -2.01 9.50
C PHE A 39 4.88 -2.44 10.36
N ILE A 40 4.36 -1.51 11.15
CA ILE A 40 3.13 -1.69 11.90
C ILE A 40 1.99 -1.11 11.07
N ILE A 41 0.96 -1.91 10.82
CA ILE A 41 -0.25 -1.60 10.09
C ILE A 41 -1.43 -2.16 10.89
N ASP A 42 -2.39 -1.32 11.24
CA ASP A 42 -3.56 -1.72 12.02
C ASP A 42 -3.18 -2.51 13.31
N ASP A 43 -2.14 -2.01 14.02
CA ASP A 43 -1.54 -2.60 15.23
C ASP A 43 -0.84 -3.97 15.02
N GLU A 44 -0.67 -4.43 13.79
CA GLU A 44 0.04 -5.67 13.46
C GLU A 44 1.41 -5.41 12.84
N GLU A 45 2.43 -6.13 13.28
CA GLU A 45 3.78 -6.08 12.70
C GLU A 45 3.86 -6.97 11.46
N VAL A 46 4.04 -6.38 10.29
CA VAL A 46 4.06 -7.04 8.98
C VAL A 46 5.41 -6.88 8.30
N LYS A 47 5.94 -7.97 7.74
CA LYS A 47 7.20 -7.97 6.96
C LYS A 47 6.92 -7.62 5.51
N PHE A 48 7.64 -6.61 5.00
CA PHE A 48 7.57 -6.19 3.61
C PHE A 48 8.88 -6.44 2.88
N ARG A 49 8.77 -6.92 1.65
CA ARG A 49 9.79 -6.92 0.62
C ARG A 49 9.47 -5.79 -0.36
N PHE A 50 10.41 -4.91 -0.60
CA PHE A 50 10.20 -3.75 -1.46
C PHE A 50 10.10 -4.21 -2.92
N LEU A 51 9.13 -3.65 -3.65
CA LEU A 51 8.88 -3.99 -5.04
C LEU A 51 10.01 -3.55 -5.96
N ALA A 52 10.27 -4.36 -6.98
CA ALA A 52 11.11 -4.03 -8.12
C ALA A 52 12.57 -3.68 -7.82
N ILE A 53 13.10 -3.99 -6.65
CA ILE A 53 14.48 -3.75 -6.28
C ILE A 53 15.13 -5.00 -5.67
N ASP A 54 16.42 -5.13 -5.86
CA ASP A 54 17.27 -6.11 -5.19
C ASP A 54 18.53 -5.40 -4.68
N THR A 55 18.72 -5.40 -3.36
CA THR A 55 19.91 -4.86 -2.72
C THR A 55 20.86 -5.99 -2.34
N PRO A 56 22.17 -5.74 -2.24
CA PRO A 56 23.10 -6.75 -1.76
C PRO A 56 22.75 -7.21 -0.35
N GLU A 57 22.95 -8.49 -0.06
CA GLU A 57 22.65 -9.09 1.23
C GLU A 57 23.55 -8.54 2.35
N SER A 58 22.96 -7.92 3.37
CA SER A 58 23.68 -7.35 4.52
C SER A 58 23.82 -8.34 5.66
N VAL A 59 22.85 -9.25 5.83
CA VAL A 59 22.81 -10.25 6.89
C VAL A 59 22.42 -11.60 6.28
N SER A 60 23.27 -12.59 6.42
CA SER A 60 22.94 -13.94 5.99
C SER A 60 23.55 -14.96 6.94
N THR A 61 22.73 -15.91 7.40
CA THR A 61 23.19 -17.09 8.14
C THR A 61 23.79 -18.16 7.22
N THR A 62 23.52 -18.07 5.90
CA THR A 62 23.86 -19.11 4.93
C THR A 62 24.65 -18.58 3.73
N LYS A 63 24.67 -17.27 3.50
CA LYS A 63 25.39 -16.63 2.40
C LYS A 63 26.47 -15.68 2.94
N LYS A 64 27.50 -15.43 2.17
CA LYS A 64 28.48 -14.38 2.45
C LYS A 64 27.78 -13.02 2.35
N VAL A 65 28.11 -12.12 3.29
CA VAL A 65 27.72 -10.70 3.18
C VAL A 65 28.27 -10.15 1.86
N GLU A 66 27.42 -9.54 1.09
CA GLU A 66 27.78 -8.98 -0.22
C GLU A 66 28.33 -7.57 -0.06
N PRO A 67 29.28 -7.16 -0.93
CA PRO A 67 29.74 -5.77 -0.95
C PRO A 67 28.57 -4.79 -1.08
N TYR A 68 28.62 -3.70 -0.34
CA TYR A 68 27.57 -2.68 -0.23
C TYR A 68 26.23 -3.12 0.41
N GLY A 69 26.13 -4.37 0.88
CA GLY A 69 24.92 -4.82 1.60
C GLY A 69 24.69 -4.06 2.90
N LYS A 70 25.77 -3.81 3.65
CA LYS A 70 25.67 -2.99 4.86
C LYS A 70 25.25 -1.56 4.57
N GLU A 71 25.83 -0.94 3.55
CA GLU A 71 25.52 0.43 3.13
C GLU A 71 24.07 0.57 2.67
N ALA A 72 23.55 -0.39 1.91
CA ALA A 72 22.15 -0.44 1.50
C ALA A 72 21.20 -0.58 2.69
N SER A 73 21.53 -1.47 3.63
CA SER A 73 20.78 -1.67 4.86
C SER A 73 20.79 -0.44 5.76
N ASP A 74 21.96 0.16 5.97
CA ASP A 74 22.11 1.37 6.79
C ASP A 74 21.31 2.54 6.17
N TYR A 75 21.36 2.73 4.85
CA TYR A 75 20.60 3.77 4.15
C TYR A 75 19.08 3.60 4.37
N THR A 76 18.57 2.39 4.14
CA THR A 76 17.14 2.08 4.35
C THR A 76 16.74 2.32 5.81
N CYS A 77 17.55 1.84 6.76
CA CYS A 77 17.28 1.98 8.18
C CYS A 77 17.27 3.44 8.62
N GLU A 78 18.22 4.24 8.16
CA GLU A 78 18.30 5.67 8.48
C GLU A 78 17.08 6.41 7.94
N LYS A 79 16.71 6.19 6.68
CA LYS A 79 15.54 6.80 6.06
C LYS A 79 14.25 6.46 6.81
N LEU A 80 14.01 5.18 7.10
CA LEU A 80 12.80 4.74 7.78
C LEU A 80 12.73 5.19 9.25
N THR A 81 13.88 5.21 9.96
CA THR A 81 13.94 5.63 11.37
C THR A 81 13.65 7.12 11.52
N ASN A 82 14.12 7.94 10.59
CA ASN A 82 13.98 9.40 10.64
C ASN A 82 12.73 9.92 9.90
N ALA A 83 11.92 9.05 9.32
CA ALA A 83 10.74 9.42 8.56
C ALA A 83 9.68 10.12 9.43
N ASN A 84 9.13 11.22 8.93
CA ASN A 84 7.92 11.83 9.49
C ASN A 84 6.66 11.11 9.01
N GLU A 85 6.67 10.62 7.77
CA GLU A 85 5.57 9.89 7.17
C GLU A 85 6.08 8.72 6.32
N ILE A 86 5.44 7.56 6.50
CA ILE A 86 5.67 6.40 5.65
C ILE A 86 4.34 5.96 5.05
N VAL A 87 4.33 5.79 3.73
CA VAL A 87 3.18 5.29 2.98
C VAL A 87 3.58 4.06 2.19
N LEU A 88 2.79 3.03 2.33
CA LEU A 88 2.88 1.79 1.57
C LEU A 88 1.89 1.85 0.41
N GLU A 89 2.37 1.71 -0.81
CA GLU A 89 1.54 1.66 -2.01
C GLU A 89 1.61 0.25 -2.62
N TYR A 90 0.46 -0.33 -2.90
CA TYR A 90 0.35 -1.70 -3.39
C TYR A 90 0.13 -1.74 -4.91
N GLU A 91 0.74 -2.71 -5.54
CA GLU A 91 0.39 -3.08 -6.92
C GLU A 91 -0.87 -3.96 -6.95
N ASP A 92 -1.68 -3.75 -7.97
CA ASP A 92 -2.95 -4.44 -8.13
C ASP A 92 -2.84 -5.96 -8.24
N SER A 93 -1.74 -6.45 -8.82
CA SER A 93 -1.60 -7.85 -9.21
C SER A 93 -0.90 -8.74 -8.20
N ASN A 94 0.00 -8.19 -7.36
CA ASN A 94 0.86 -8.97 -6.48
C ASN A 94 1.02 -8.30 -5.11
N LYS A 95 0.25 -8.74 -4.13
CA LYS A 95 0.34 -8.23 -2.76
C LYS A 95 1.31 -9.00 -1.86
N THR A 96 1.65 -10.24 -2.23
CA THR A 96 2.56 -11.09 -1.45
C THR A 96 3.47 -11.89 -2.38
N ASP A 97 4.67 -12.19 -1.92
CA ASP A 97 5.58 -13.09 -2.60
C ASP A 97 5.35 -14.57 -2.22
N LYS A 98 6.11 -15.47 -2.85
CA LYS A 98 6.05 -16.93 -2.58
C LYS A 98 6.45 -17.32 -1.16
N TYR A 99 7.06 -16.42 -0.40
CA TYR A 99 7.48 -16.63 0.99
C TYR A 99 6.49 -16.00 1.99
N GLY A 100 5.38 -15.42 1.50
CA GLY A 100 4.36 -14.77 2.32
C GLY A 100 4.73 -13.37 2.81
N ARG A 101 5.81 -12.76 2.27
CA ARG A 101 6.13 -11.36 2.57
C ARG A 101 5.20 -10.45 1.79
N SER A 102 4.70 -9.41 2.41
CA SER A 102 3.93 -8.36 1.73
C SER A 102 4.82 -7.57 0.77
N LEU A 103 4.24 -7.13 -0.35
CA LEU A 103 4.95 -6.39 -1.40
C LEU A 103 4.38 -4.98 -1.52
N ALA A 104 5.24 -3.96 -1.47
CA ALA A 104 4.82 -2.56 -1.64
C ALA A 104 5.94 -1.67 -2.21
N TRP A 105 5.51 -0.56 -2.78
CA TRP A 105 6.31 0.64 -2.95
C TRP A 105 6.36 1.37 -1.61
N ILE A 106 7.54 1.82 -1.21
CA ILE A 106 7.76 2.46 0.09
C ILE A 106 8.02 3.94 -0.14
N TRP A 107 7.07 4.76 0.27
CA TRP A 107 7.19 6.20 0.24
C TRP A 107 7.62 6.73 1.60
N VAL A 108 8.66 7.53 1.64
CA VAL A 108 9.23 8.13 2.84
C VAL A 108 9.30 9.64 2.65
N ASP A 109 8.53 10.38 3.43
CA ASP A 109 8.46 11.85 3.35
C ASP A 109 8.26 12.37 1.92
N GLY A 110 7.43 11.69 1.13
CA GLY A 110 7.11 12.05 -0.25
C GLY A 110 8.09 11.54 -1.31
N ALA A 111 9.16 10.83 -0.93
CA ALA A 111 10.12 10.23 -1.85
C ALA A 111 9.96 8.71 -1.94
N LEU A 112 10.11 8.14 -3.13
CA LEU A 112 10.09 6.68 -3.32
C LEU A 112 11.44 6.08 -2.94
N LEU A 113 11.49 5.33 -1.83
CA LEU A 113 12.72 4.78 -1.25
C LEU A 113 13.49 3.88 -2.24
N GLN A 114 12.77 3.06 -3.03
CA GLN A 114 13.38 2.23 -4.06
C GLN A 114 14.14 3.07 -5.09
N LYS A 115 13.59 4.22 -5.50
CA LYS A 115 14.27 5.12 -6.44
C LYS A 115 15.53 5.71 -5.81
N GLU A 116 15.46 6.18 -4.57
CA GLU A 116 16.62 6.74 -3.88
C GLU A 116 17.76 5.71 -3.71
N LEU A 117 17.43 4.44 -3.37
CA LEU A 117 18.40 3.36 -3.30
C LEU A 117 19.10 3.14 -4.66
N LEU A 118 18.34 3.13 -5.76
CA LEU A 118 18.88 2.95 -7.10
C LEU A 118 19.73 4.13 -7.56
N GLU A 119 19.31 5.37 -7.28
CA GLU A 119 20.07 6.58 -7.59
C GLU A 119 21.42 6.60 -6.88
N ASN A 120 21.49 6.05 -5.67
CA ASN A 120 22.71 5.90 -4.91
C ASN A 120 23.51 4.63 -5.27
N GLY A 121 23.06 3.84 -6.25
CA GLY A 121 23.73 2.60 -6.64
C GLY A 121 23.80 1.56 -5.50
N LEU A 122 22.80 1.51 -4.64
CA LEU A 122 22.70 0.59 -3.51
C LEU A 122 21.83 -0.65 -3.81
N GLY A 123 21.51 -0.87 -5.07
CA GLY A 123 20.76 -2.01 -5.55
C GLY A 123 20.56 -1.99 -7.05
N LYS A 124 19.82 -2.96 -7.56
CA LYS A 124 19.43 -3.08 -8.96
C LYS A 124 17.92 -3.30 -9.09
N VAL A 125 17.36 -2.91 -10.23
CA VAL A 125 15.98 -3.27 -10.59
C VAL A 125 15.90 -4.77 -10.84
N ALA A 126 15.04 -5.46 -10.12
CA ALA A 126 14.91 -6.91 -10.18
C ALA A 126 13.47 -7.37 -9.81
N TYR A 127 13.20 -8.65 -10.01
CA TYR A 127 11.92 -9.29 -9.61
C TYR A 127 10.68 -8.65 -10.24
N ILE A 128 10.78 -8.28 -11.52
CA ILE A 128 9.68 -7.73 -12.30
C ILE A 128 8.85 -8.88 -12.87
N TYR A 129 7.67 -9.12 -12.29
CA TYR A 129 6.78 -10.22 -12.70
C TYR A 129 5.56 -9.75 -13.49
N GLY A 130 5.52 -8.46 -13.87
CA GLY A 130 4.41 -7.87 -14.59
C GLY A 130 4.66 -6.40 -14.96
N LYS A 131 3.59 -5.70 -15.27
CA LYS A 131 3.66 -4.25 -15.52
C LYS A 131 3.57 -3.53 -14.17
N TYR A 132 4.70 -3.18 -13.59
CA TYR A 132 4.75 -2.38 -12.39
C TYR A 132 4.81 -0.89 -12.73
N ARG A 133 4.17 -0.09 -11.88
CA ARG A 133 3.91 1.34 -12.11
C ARG A 133 5.17 2.17 -12.36
N TYR A 134 6.23 1.93 -11.59
CA TYR A 134 7.43 2.77 -11.58
C TYR A 134 8.65 2.14 -12.26
N THR A 135 8.53 0.99 -12.90
CA THR A 135 9.68 0.24 -13.44
C THR A 135 10.57 1.08 -14.35
N ASN A 136 9.97 1.88 -15.25
CA ASN A 136 10.75 2.71 -16.18
C ASN A 136 11.52 3.82 -15.46
N SER A 137 10.90 4.50 -14.50
CA SER A 137 11.57 5.52 -13.67
C SER A 137 12.68 4.95 -12.81
N LEU A 138 12.47 3.74 -12.28
CA LEU A 138 13.50 3.03 -11.52
C LEU A 138 14.69 2.63 -12.41
N CYS A 139 14.45 2.18 -13.64
CA CYS A 139 15.52 1.91 -14.57
C CYS A 139 16.28 3.18 -14.99
N LEU A 140 15.61 4.32 -15.08
CA LEU A 140 16.27 5.61 -15.33
C LEU A 140 17.18 6.01 -14.16
N ALA A 141 16.72 5.84 -12.92
CA ALA A 141 17.50 6.05 -11.72
C ALA A 141 18.76 5.15 -11.68
N GLN A 142 18.54 3.85 -11.91
CA GLN A 142 19.65 2.87 -12.00
C GLN A 142 20.67 3.23 -13.08
N LYS A 143 20.21 3.64 -14.28
CA LYS A 143 21.08 4.03 -15.37
C LYS A 143 22.06 5.12 -14.96
N THR A 144 21.57 6.15 -14.26
CA THR A 144 22.43 7.24 -13.75
C THR A 144 23.50 6.73 -12.80
N ALA A 145 23.13 5.85 -11.86
CA ALA A 145 24.08 5.25 -10.94
C ALA A 145 25.11 4.34 -11.64
N PHE A 146 24.68 3.56 -12.64
CA PHE A 146 25.54 2.71 -13.45
C PHE A 146 26.56 3.52 -14.26
N GLU A 147 26.13 4.56 -14.96
CA GLU A 147 27.00 5.42 -15.77
C GLU A 147 28.09 6.11 -14.92
N ASN A 148 27.74 6.45 -13.67
CA ASN A 148 28.65 7.06 -12.70
C ASN A 148 29.43 6.05 -11.85
N LYS A 149 29.26 4.75 -12.06
CA LYS A 149 29.89 3.65 -11.30
C LYS A 149 29.73 3.79 -9.79
N LEU A 150 28.54 4.16 -9.33
CA LEU A 150 28.27 4.35 -7.93
C LEU A 150 28.10 3.00 -7.21
N ASN A 151 28.74 2.85 -6.05
CA ASN A 151 28.60 1.73 -5.12
C ASN A 151 28.61 0.34 -5.81
N VAL A 152 27.50 -0.40 -5.88
CA VAL A 152 27.48 -1.74 -6.51
C VAL A 152 27.95 -1.71 -7.97
N TRP A 153 27.72 -0.61 -8.68
CA TRP A 153 28.10 -0.45 -10.07
C TRP A 153 29.59 -0.16 -10.28
N SER A 154 30.36 0.02 -9.21
CA SER A 154 31.82 0.05 -9.27
C SER A 154 32.45 -1.34 -9.45
N GLN A 155 31.65 -2.42 -9.32
CA GLN A 155 32.09 -3.81 -9.41
C GLN A 155 31.82 -4.37 -10.81
N GLU A 156 32.80 -5.04 -11.40
CA GLU A 156 32.70 -5.61 -12.74
C GLU A 156 31.67 -6.75 -12.85
N GLU A 157 31.37 -7.41 -11.73
CA GLU A 157 30.43 -8.55 -11.66
C GLU A 157 28.95 -8.17 -11.58
N TYR A 158 28.64 -6.86 -11.45
CA TYR A 158 27.25 -6.41 -11.26
C TYR A 158 26.59 -6.08 -12.60
N GLU A 159 25.56 -6.85 -12.99
CA GLU A 159 24.91 -6.76 -14.31
C GLU A 159 23.53 -6.08 -14.24
N GLN A 160 23.22 -5.31 -15.29
CA GLN A 160 21.90 -4.67 -15.49
C GLN A 160 20.91 -5.63 -16.19
N GLU A 161 20.51 -6.73 -15.57
CA GLU A 161 19.70 -7.74 -16.25
C GLU A 161 18.43 -7.16 -16.89
N TYR A 162 17.54 -6.56 -16.12
CA TYR A 162 16.23 -6.10 -16.59
C TYR A 162 16.31 -4.80 -17.39
N CYS A 163 16.98 -3.78 -16.85
CA CYS A 163 16.99 -2.45 -17.42
C CYS A 163 17.78 -2.36 -18.76
N SER A 164 18.64 -3.33 -19.05
CA SER A 164 19.36 -3.40 -20.34
C SER A 164 18.41 -3.58 -21.54
N THR A 165 17.18 -4.05 -21.31
CA THR A 165 16.18 -4.30 -22.36
C THR A 165 15.28 -3.10 -22.66
N ILE A 166 15.39 -2.01 -21.88
CA ILE A 166 14.54 -0.84 -21.99
C ILE A 166 15.13 0.20 -22.92
N SER A 167 14.34 0.70 -23.88
CA SER A 167 14.68 1.91 -24.62
C SER A 167 14.34 3.14 -23.80
N TYR A 168 15.31 4.02 -23.58
CA TYR A 168 15.17 5.24 -22.78
C TYR A 168 14.71 6.47 -23.58
N ASP A 169 14.52 6.35 -24.90
CA ASP A 169 14.26 7.50 -25.78
C ASP A 169 12.98 8.30 -25.41
N ASN A 170 12.03 7.65 -24.75
CA ASN A 170 10.78 8.25 -24.34
C ASN A 170 10.41 7.97 -22.87
N VAL A 171 11.40 7.53 -22.07
CA VAL A 171 11.16 7.31 -20.63
C VAL A 171 11.22 8.65 -19.92
N THR A 172 10.11 9.01 -19.31
CA THR A 172 10.03 10.16 -18.41
C THR A 172 9.93 9.66 -16.97
N ASP A 173 10.52 10.38 -16.03
CA ASP A 173 10.29 10.13 -14.62
C ASP A 173 8.84 10.53 -14.30
N ASN A 174 8.00 9.54 -14.01
CA ASN A 174 6.58 9.72 -13.70
C ASN A 174 6.26 9.48 -12.22
N ILE A 175 7.28 9.48 -11.37
CA ILE A 175 7.10 9.35 -9.92
C ILE A 175 6.62 10.69 -9.37
N ASN A 176 5.37 10.72 -8.91
CA ASN A 176 4.75 11.91 -8.35
C ASN A 176 4.02 11.57 -7.05
N TYR A 177 4.46 12.16 -5.94
CA TYR A 177 3.85 11.93 -4.64
C TYR A 177 2.46 12.55 -4.51
N ASP A 178 2.14 13.61 -5.26
CA ASP A 178 0.80 14.22 -5.22
C ASP A 178 -0.31 13.21 -5.57
N ASP A 179 -0.02 12.23 -6.43
CA ASP A 179 -0.96 11.17 -6.75
C ASP A 179 -1.21 10.26 -5.55
N ILE A 180 -0.17 9.96 -4.79
CA ILE A 180 -0.22 9.15 -3.56
C ILE A 180 -0.97 9.90 -2.46
N ASP A 181 -0.65 11.17 -2.24
CA ASP A 181 -1.34 12.01 -1.24
C ASP A 181 -2.84 12.14 -1.55
N ASN A 182 -3.20 12.31 -2.81
CA ASN A 182 -4.60 12.33 -3.24
C ASN A 182 -5.33 11.00 -2.97
N GLU A 183 -4.67 9.86 -3.18
CA GLU A 183 -5.25 8.55 -2.85
C GLU A 183 -5.40 8.38 -1.33
N LEU A 184 -4.42 8.77 -0.52
CA LEU A 184 -4.52 8.76 0.94
C LEU A 184 -5.70 9.60 1.44
N ILE A 185 -5.87 10.81 0.90
CA ILE A 185 -7.01 11.68 1.25
C ILE A 185 -8.35 11.02 0.93
N LYS A 186 -8.44 10.29 -0.18
CA LYS A 186 -9.66 9.54 -0.54
C LYS A 186 -9.93 8.39 0.44
N GLU A 187 -8.91 7.61 0.78
CA GLU A 187 -8.99 6.51 1.74
C GLU A 187 -9.41 7.03 3.14
N GLU A 188 -8.79 8.09 3.63
CA GLU A 188 -9.16 8.70 4.91
C GLU A 188 -10.61 9.19 4.94
N LYS A 189 -11.09 9.81 3.85
CA LYS A 189 -12.50 10.22 3.72
C LYS A 189 -13.44 9.04 3.71
N LEU A 190 -13.08 7.96 3.02
CA LEU A 190 -13.85 6.73 2.98
C LEU A 190 -13.96 6.12 4.38
N ASN A 191 -12.85 5.97 5.08
CA ASN A 191 -12.81 5.39 6.43
C ASN A 191 -13.63 6.22 7.43
N LYS A 192 -13.53 7.56 7.42
CA LYS A 192 -14.38 8.43 8.23
C LYS A 192 -15.87 8.29 7.93
N ASN A 193 -16.23 8.01 6.69
CA ASN A 193 -17.62 7.77 6.31
C ASN A 193 -18.10 6.39 6.81
N LEU A 194 -17.26 5.35 6.73
CA LEU A 194 -17.54 4.02 7.27
C LEU A 194 -17.76 4.05 8.78
N GLU A 195 -16.89 4.73 9.53
CA GLU A 195 -17.04 4.91 10.97
C GLU A 195 -18.36 5.62 11.35
N LYS A 196 -18.73 6.66 10.60
CA LYS A 196 -20.01 7.34 10.81
C LYS A 196 -21.19 6.40 10.55
N PHE A 197 -21.08 5.58 9.52
CA PHE A 197 -22.09 4.60 9.18
C PHE A 197 -22.27 3.56 10.30
N GLU A 198 -21.17 2.98 10.79
CA GLU A 198 -21.19 2.02 11.90
C GLU A 198 -21.80 2.61 13.17
N LYS A 199 -21.46 3.85 13.51
CA LYS A 199 -22.06 4.56 14.66
C LYS A 199 -23.57 4.75 14.51
N ILE A 200 -24.06 4.99 13.29
CA ILE A 200 -25.50 5.10 13.00
C ILE A 200 -26.17 3.73 13.10
N ASP A 201 -25.55 2.70 12.50
CA ASP A 201 -26.07 1.34 12.53
C ASP A 201 -26.21 0.81 13.96
N ASN A 202 -25.19 0.99 14.78
CA ASN A 202 -25.20 0.64 16.21
C ASN A 202 -26.29 1.38 16.99
N LYS A 203 -26.50 2.68 16.74
CA LYS A 203 -27.56 3.44 17.37
C LYS A 203 -28.97 2.92 17.02
N ILE A 204 -29.14 2.51 15.76
CA ILE A 204 -30.41 1.96 15.28
C ILE A 204 -30.64 0.58 15.87
N THR A 205 -29.63 -0.26 15.89
CA THR A 205 -29.69 -1.60 16.48
C THR A 205 -30.08 -1.53 17.95
N ASN A 206 -29.42 -0.68 18.74
CA ASN A 206 -29.74 -0.47 20.15
C ASN A 206 -31.18 0.06 20.37
N ALA A 207 -31.61 1.02 19.54
CA ALA A 207 -32.99 1.54 19.64
C ALA A 207 -34.06 0.50 19.28
N LEU A 208 -33.76 -0.42 18.38
CA LEU A 208 -34.64 -1.54 18.03
C LEU A 208 -34.70 -2.57 19.16
N GLU A 209 -33.60 -2.85 19.83
CA GLU A 209 -33.53 -3.76 20.98
C GLU A 209 -34.26 -3.20 22.20
N GLU A 210 -34.05 -1.92 22.56
CA GLU A 210 -34.72 -1.25 23.68
C GLU A 210 -36.28 -1.22 23.55
N ASN A 211 -36.77 -1.15 22.33
CA ASN A 211 -38.20 -1.09 22.06
C ASN A 211 -38.87 -2.46 21.83
N ASN A 212 -38.21 -3.57 22.18
CA ASN A 212 -38.75 -4.95 22.06
C ASN A 212 -39.40 -5.24 20.69
N GLY A 213 -38.80 -4.74 19.63
CA GLY A 213 -39.29 -4.96 18.26
C GLY A 213 -40.62 -4.25 17.96
N LYS A 214 -41.06 -3.28 18.78
CA LYS A 214 -42.33 -2.52 18.57
C LYS A 214 -42.27 -1.56 17.39
N PHE A 215 -41.09 -1.36 16.80
CA PHE A 215 -40.94 -0.57 15.56
C PHE A 215 -41.23 -1.46 14.37
N GLU A 216 -42.42 -1.38 13.83
CA GLU A 216 -42.79 -2.25 12.72
C GLU A 216 -42.09 -2.00 11.41
N ARG A 217 -41.40 -0.91 11.16
CA ARG A 217 -40.59 -0.66 9.97
C ARG A 217 -39.81 0.66 10.08
N ILE A 218 -38.56 0.60 10.40
CA ILE A 218 -37.60 1.65 10.00
C ILE A 218 -36.93 1.16 8.70
N LEU A 219 -37.21 1.81 7.59
CA LEU A 219 -36.56 1.51 6.33
C LEU A 219 -35.40 2.47 6.20
N ILE A 220 -34.17 1.93 6.33
CA ILE A 220 -32.97 2.72 6.18
C ILE A 220 -32.41 2.45 4.78
N TYR A 221 -32.37 3.49 3.97
CA TYR A 221 -31.66 3.46 2.71
C TYR A 221 -30.35 4.23 2.88
N VAL A 222 -29.24 3.54 2.70
CA VAL A 222 -27.92 4.16 2.68
C VAL A 222 -27.40 4.07 1.25
N PHE A 223 -27.26 5.22 0.61
CA PHE A 223 -26.61 5.31 -0.69
C PHE A 223 -25.16 5.74 -0.49
N LEU A 224 -24.24 4.84 -0.78
CA LEU A 224 -22.82 5.16 -0.99
C LEU A 224 -22.63 5.46 -2.48
N GLY A 225 -22.90 6.70 -2.85
CA GLY A 225 -22.67 7.17 -4.21
C GLY A 225 -21.89 8.48 -4.19
N ALA A 226 -20.79 8.55 -4.91
CA ALA A 226 -20.01 9.78 -5.12
C ALA A 226 -19.66 10.56 -3.82
N GLY A 227 -19.34 9.86 -2.72
CA GLY A 227 -18.92 10.48 -1.47
C GLY A 227 -20.06 11.10 -0.65
N VAL A 228 -21.31 10.81 -0.97
CA VAL A 228 -22.47 11.29 -0.22
C VAL A 228 -23.16 10.12 0.48
N LEU A 229 -23.13 10.13 1.81
CA LEU A 229 -23.91 9.21 2.64
C LEU A 229 -25.30 9.82 2.84
N THR A 230 -26.33 9.24 2.24
CA THR A 230 -27.71 9.64 2.47
C THR A 230 -28.44 8.54 3.22
N THR A 231 -28.83 8.82 4.47
CA THR A 231 -29.65 7.91 5.26
C THR A 231 -31.09 8.37 5.20
N ILE A 232 -31.99 7.52 4.71
CA ILE A 232 -33.45 7.76 4.74
C ILE A 232 -34.04 6.77 5.74
N ILE A 233 -34.58 7.30 6.83
CA ILE A 233 -35.29 6.54 7.83
C ILE A 233 -36.79 6.76 7.61
N LYS A 234 -37.51 5.70 7.34
CA LYS A 234 -38.96 5.73 7.21
C LYS A 234 -39.59 4.87 8.30
N GLU A 235 -40.27 5.53 9.23
CA GLU A 235 -41.04 4.88 10.27
C GLU A 235 -42.39 4.41 9.71
N ALA A 236 -42.69 3.12 9.84
CA ALA A 236 -44.01 2.61 9.47
C ALA A 236 -44.91 2.61 10.67
N LYS A 237 -46.03 3.32 10.54
CA LYS A 237 -47.08 3.38 11.57
C LYS A 237 -47.64 2.00 11.85
N LYS A 238 -47.85 1.72 13.15
CA LYS A 238 -48.66 0.60 13.63
C LYS A 238 -50.04 0.61 12.98
N LYS A 239 -50.47 -0.55 12.53
CA LYS A 239 -51.90 -0.85 12.41
C LYS A 239 -52.49 -1.22 13.77
#